data_32011e9efd3865bb4ee9422390fdf5c7
#
_entry.id   32011e9efd3865bb4ee9422390fdf5c7
#
_cell.length_a   1.000
_cell.length_b   1.000
_cell.length_c   1.000
_cell.angle_alpha   90.00
_cell.angle_beta   90.00
_cell.angle_gamma   90.00
#
_symmetry.space_group_name_H-M   'P 1'
#
loop_
_entity.id
_entity.type
_entity.pdbx_description
1 polymer ?
#
loop_
_entity_poly.entity_id
_entity_poly.type
_entity_poly.pdbx_seq_one_letter_code
_entity_poly.pdbx_strand_id
1 'polypeptide(L)'
;MADLVKVAVDAMGGDNAPAEVVKGAVEAVQASDRVKVCLVGKEEEIKKELSAYSYPAERIEIVHASEVIETGEPPVNAIRGKKDSSIVKGLNLVKAGECDAFVSAGSTGAVLVGGQVLVGRAKGVERPPLAPLIPTQKGCSLLIDCGANVDARSSHLVQFARMGSIYMENVMGIKNPKVAIVNIGAEEEKGNALVKETYPLLKECKDINFIGSIEARDIPAGMADVIVCEAFVGNAILKLYEGVGGTLIKMVKQGMMTSLRSKIGALLVKPALKKTLKAFDLEEYGGAPLLGLKGLVVKTHGSSKSVEVKNTILQCITFKEQDIIGKISESIARAKEEG
;
A
#
# COMPACT_ATOMS: atom_id res chain seq x y z
N MET A 1 10.49 25.18 -12.22
CA MET A 1 9.50 24.12 -12.51
C MET A 1 9.69 23.07 -11.44
N ALA A 2 8.62 22.57 -10.81
CA ALA A 2 8.77 21.46 -9.88
C ALA A 2 9.28 20.22 -10.64
N ASP A 3 10.24 19.51 -10.07
CA ASP A 3 10.80 18.31 -10.71
C ASP A 3 9.72 17.25 -10.92
N LEU A 4 9.73 16.62 -12.10
CA LEU A 4 8.84 15.53 -12.43
C LEU A 4 9.15 14.30 -11.56
N VAL A 5 8.12 13.74 -10.92
CA VAL A 5 8.24 12.45 -10.24
C VAL A 5 8.14 11.33 -11.28
N LYS A 6 9.20 10.55 -11.42
CA LYS A 6 9.28 9.46 -12.37
C LYS A 6 8.93 8.13 -11.69
N VAL A 7 7.85 7.48 -12.15
CA VAL A 7 7.31 6.26 -11.57
C VAL A 7 7.47 5.09 -12.53
N ALA A 8 8.25 4.08 -12.14
CA ALA A 8 8.27 2.80 -12.83
C ALA A 8 7.01 1.99 -12.48
N VAL A 9 6.32 1.49 -13.48
CA VAL A 9 5.08 0.75 -13.31
C VAL A 9 5.21 -0.62 -13.96
N ASP A 10 5.04 -1.67 -13.19
CA ASP A 10 4.98 -3.06 -13.67
C ASP A 10 3.74 -3.25 -14.53
N ALA A 11 3.90 -3.14 -15.84
CA ALA A 11 2.80 -3.23 -16.79
C ALA A 11 2.22 -4.64 -16.95
N MET A 12 2.93 -5.67 -16.47
CA MET A 12 2.56 -7.08 -16.64
C MET A 12 2.01 -7.70 -15.33
N GLY A 13 2.01 -6.95 -14.22
CA GLY A 13 1.59 -7.45 -12.93
C GLY A 13 0.09 -7.27 -12.65
N GLY A 14 -0.54 -8.32 -12.10
CA GLY A 14 -1.95 -8.33 -11.70
C GLY A 14 -2.89 -9.01 -12.69
N ASP A 15 -4.12 -9.28 -12.22
CA ASP A 15 -5.12 -10.07 -12.94
C ASP A 15 -5.66 -9.36 -14.21
N ASN A 16 -5.55 -8.02 -14.23
CA ASN A 16 -6.07 -7.15 -15.29
C ASN A 16 -4.96 -6.51 -16.14
N ALA A 17 -3.72 -6.98 -16.00
CA ALA A 17 -2.59 -6.50 -16.79
C ALA A 17 -2.62 -7.06 -18.23
N PRO A 18 -2.08 -6.34 -19.22
CA PRO A 18 -1.58 -4.97 -19.13
C PRO A 18 -2.66 -3.88 -19.24
N ALA A 19 -3.88 -4.21 -19.66
CA ALA A 19 -4.92 -3.26 -20.07
C ALA A 19 -5.25 -2.21 -18.99
N GLU A 20 -5.63 -2.64 -17.79
CA GLU A 20 -5.99 -1.71 -16.70
C GLU A 20 -4.77 -0.95 -16.17
N VAL A 21 -3.57 -1.56 -16.20
CA VAL A 21 -2.33 -0.89 -15.76
C VAL A 21 -1.95 0.22 -16.72
N VAL A 22 -1.93 -0.05 -18.02
CA VAL A 22 -1.63 0.94 -19.07
C VAL A 22 -2.66 2.08 -19.05
N LYS A 23 -3.95 1.75 -18.94
CA LYS A 23 -5.02 2.73 -18.80
C LYS A 23 -4.82 3.63 -17.58
N GLY A 24 -4.52 3.06 -16.42
CA GLY A 24 -4.26 3.81 -15.19
C GLY A 24 -3.05 4.74 -15.30
N ALA A 25 -1.99 4.28 -15.98
CA ALA A 25 -0.82 5.11 -16.27
C ALA A 25 -1.17 6.31 -17.18
N VAL A 26 -1.95 6.09 -18.23
CA VAL A 26 -2.45 7.16 -19.10
C VAL A 26 -3.30 8.16 -18.32
N GLU A 27 -4.26 7.66 -17.52
CA GLU A 27 -5.13 8.51 -16.69
C GLU A 27 -4.31 9.31 -15.66
N ALA A 28 -3.19 8.78 -15.14
CA ALA A 28 -2.32 9.48 -14.19
C ALA A 28 -1.60 10.67 -14.85
N VAL A 29 -0.99 10.49 -16.03
CA VAL A 29 -0.29 11.57 -16.74
C VAL A 29 -1.24 12.61 -17.32
N GLN A 30 -2.50 12.26 -17.58
CA GLN A 30 -3.56 13.20 -17.96
C GLN A 30 -4.06 14.01 -16.76
N ALA A 31 -4.08 13.41 -15.55
CA ALA A 31 -4.57 14.04 -14.33
C ALA A 31 -3.55 14.97 -13.68
N SER A 32 -2.25 14.79 -13.92
CA SER A 32 -1.19 15.58 -13.30
C SER A 32 -0.04 15.86 -14.27
N ASP A 33 0.43 17.07 -14.29
CA ASP A 33 1.63 17.50 -15.03
C ASP A 33 2.94 17.23 -14.28
N ARG A 34 2.86 16.65 -13.07
CA ARG A 34 3.96 16.42 -12.15
C ARG A 34 4.51 15.00 -12.17
N VAL A 35 3.93 14.11 -12.96
CA VAL A 35 4.34 12.71 -13.05
C VAL A 35 4.78 12.33 -14.45
N LYS A 36 5.83 11.53 -14.53
CA LYS A 36 6.24 10.77 -15.72
C LYS A 36 6.19 9.29 -15.40
N VAL A 37 5.63 8.49 -16.29
CA VAL A 37 5.49 7.04 -16.10
C VAL A 37 6.46 6.29 -16.99
N CYS A 38 7.13 5.28 -16.42
CA CYS A 38 7.95 4.33 -17.10
C CYS A 38 7.25 2.96 -17.05
N LEU A 39 6.56 2.56 -18.10
CA LEU A 39 5.89 1.27 -18.22
C LEU A 39 6.91 0.17 -18.47
N VAL A 40 7.02 -0.78 -17.54
CA VAL A 40 8.01 -1.86 -17.60
C VAL A 40 7.30 -3.17 -17.96
N GLY A 41 7.65 -3.78 -19.07
CA GLY A 41 7.01 -5.02 -19.52
C GLY A 41 7.24 -5.34 -20.99
N LYS A 42 6.43 -6.23 -21.55
CA LYS A 42 6.52 -6.62 -22.95
C LYS A 42 6.09 -5.45 -23.86
N GLU A 43 7.04 -4.89 -24.55
CA GLU A 43 6.90 -3.65 -25.30
C GLU A 43 5.74 -3.69 -26.30
N GLU A 44 5.58 -4.79 -27.07
CA GLU A 44 4.53 -4.92 -28.07
C GLU A 44 3.12 -4.96 -27.44
N GLU A 45 2.97 -5.64 -26.30
CA GLU A 45 1.71 -5.68 -25.56
C GLU A 45 1.36 -4.29 -25.02
N ILE A 46 2.34 -3.57 -24.43
CA ILE A 46 2.15 -2.20 -23.92
C ILE A 46 1.81 -1.23 -25.05
N LYS A 47 2.52 -1.25 -26.18
CA LYS A 47 2.23 -0.40 -27.35
C LYS A 47 0.83 -0.62 -27.90
N LYS A 48 0.40 -1.89 -27.96
CA LYS A 48 -0.95 -2.24 -28.40
C LYS A 48 -2.01 -1.59 -27.53
N GLU A 49 -1.87 -1.66 -26.20
CA GLU A 49 -2.82 -1.02 -25.27
C GLU A 49 -2.75 0.50 -25.36
N LEU A 50 -1.55 1.09 -25.40
CA LEU A 50 -1.35 2.54 -25.53
C LEU A 50 -1.98 3.13 -26.78
N SER A 51 -2.05 2.35 -27.87
CA SER A 51 -2.63 2.80 -29.16
C SER A 51 -4.12 3.19 -29.06
N ALA A 52 -4.83 2.73 -28.04
CA ALA A 52 -6.23 3.08 -27.78
C ALA A 52 -6.43 4.45 -27.11
N TYR A 53 -5.35 5.11 -26.67
CA TYR A 53 -5.42 6.32 -25.86
C TYR A 53 -4.66 7.49 -26.49
N SER A 54 -5.13 8.73 -26.17
CA SER A 54 -4.39 9.97 -26.42
C SER A 54 -3.75 10.43 -25.12
N TYR A 55 -2.44 10.66 -25.12
CA TYR A 55 -1.67 11.08 -23.94
C TYR A 55 -0.44 11.91 -24.37
N PRO A 56 0.16 12.71 -23.49
CA PRO A 56 1.42 13.41 -23.74
C PRO A 56 2.57 12.40 -23.93
N ALA A 57 3.06 12.24 -25.15
CA ALA A 57 4.03 11.17 -25.50
C ALA A 57 5.33 11.24 -24.68
N GLU A 58 5.78 12.44 -24.31
CA GLU A 58 6.96 12.70 -23.50
C GLU A 58 6.82 12.28 -22.02
N ARG A 59 5.57 11.98 -21.59
CA ARG A 59 5.24 11.62 -20.20
C ARG A 59 5.13 10.12 -19.96
N ILE A 60 5.13 9.32 -21.01
CA ILE A 60 5.14 7.86 -20.90
C ILE A 60 6.31 7.31 -21.71
N GLU A 61 7.16 6.55 -21.07
CA GLU A 61 8.22 5.78 -21.72
C GLU A 61 8.01 4.29 -21.45
N ILE A 62 8.56 3.45 -22.32
CA ILE A 62 8.49 1.98 -22.21
C ILE A 62 9.88 1.44 -21.96
N VAL A 63 10.01 0.59 -20.96
CA VAL A 63 11.20 -0.22 -20.70
C VAL A 63 10.84 -1.68 -20.95
N HIS A 64 11.43 -2.25 -22.02
CA HIS A 64 11.15 -3.63 -22.37
C HIS A 64 11.60 -4.61 -21.30
N ALA A 65 10.73 -5.56 -20.96
CA ALA A 65 10.99 -6.72 -20.10
C ALA A 65 10.29 -7.94 -20.70
N SER A 66 11.04 -9.00 -20.97
CA SER A 66 10.51 -10.17 -21.68
C SER A 66 9.85 -11.19 -20.76
N GLU A 67 10.17 -11.16 -19.46
CA GLU A 67 9.71 -12.13 -18.47
C GLU A 67 8.65 -11.55 -17.53
N VAL A 68 7.78 -12.44 -17.05
CA VAL A 68 6.76 -12.11 -16.02
C VAL A 68 6.93 -13.06 -14.84
N ILE A 69 6.86 -12.51 -13.62
CA ILE A 69 6.81 -13.31 -12.39
C ILE A 69 5.34 -13.54 -12.02
N GLU A 70 4.91 -14.81 -12.08
CA GLU A 70 3.55 -15.20 -11.75
C GLU A 70 3.30 -15.23 -10.23
N THR A 71 2.04 -15.05 -9.83
CA THR A 71 1.66 -14.97 -8.40
C THR A 71 2.00 -16.23 -7.59
N GLY A 72 1.96 -17.40 -8.23
CA GLY A 72 2.24 -18.70 -7.60
C GLY A 72 3.73 -19.08 -7.53
N GLU A 73 4.64 -18.30 -8.11
CA GLU A 73 6.06 -18.62 -8.11
C GLU A 73 6.72 -18.35 -6.75
N PRO A 74 7.66 -19.22 -6.30
CA PRO A 74 8.44 -18.94 -5.10
C PRO A 74 9.22 -17.63 -5.23
N PRO A 75 8.94 -16.61 -4.39
CA PRO A 75 9.41 -15.24 -4.62
C PRO A 75 10.93 -15.09 -4.73
N VAL A 76 11.67 -15.77 -3.85
CA VAL A 76 13.14 -15.71 -3.83
C VAL A 76 13.74 -16.28 -5.11
N ASN A 77 13.21 -17.40 -5.61
CA ASN A 77 13.69 -18.06 -6.83
C ASN A 77 13.32 -17.21 -8.06
N ALA A 78 12.10 -16.65 -8.09
CA ALA A 78 11.64 -15.81 -9.17
C ALA A 78 12.51 -14.54 -9.33
N ILE A 79 12.78 -13.82 -8.22
CA ILE A 79 13.65 -12.62 -8.24
C ILE A 79 15.10 -12.95 -8.65
N ARG A 80 15.61 -14.13 -8.27
CA ARG A 80 16.96 -14.56 -8.64
C ARG A 80 17.05 -15.04 -10.08
N GLY A 81 16.05 -15.77 -10.55
CA GLY A 81 16.03 -16.42 -11.87
C GLY A 81 15.59 -15.50 -13.01
N LYS A 82 14.50 -14.75 -12.83
CA LYS A 82 13.88 -13.91 -13.88
C LYS A 82 14.40 -12.47 -13.84
N LYS A 83 15.66 -12.31 -14.28
CA LYS A 83 16.33 -11.00 -14.27
C LYS A 83 15.74 -9.99 -15.25
N ASP A 84 15.11 -10.48 -16.31
CA ASP A 84 14.45 -9.68 -17.34
C ASP A 84 12.95 -9.50 -17.08
N SER A 85 12.48 -9.76 -15.82
CA SER A 85 11.08 -9.55 -15.48
C SER A 85 10.76 -8.08 -15.21
N SER A 86 9.50 -7.70 -15.45
CA SER A 86 8.99 -6.35 -15.22
C SER A 86 9.21 -5.88 -13.77
N ILE A 87 9.02 -6.76 -12.79
CA ILE A 87 9.28 -6.48 -11.37
C ILE A 87 10.77 -6.20 -11.13
N VAL A 88 11.67 -7.08 -11.60
CA VAL A 88 13.12 -6.92 -11.35
C VAL A 88 13.67 -5.69 -12.04
N LYS A 89 13.30 -5.45 -13.31
CA LYS A 89 13.71 -4.23 -14.03
C LYS A 89 13.18 -2.96 -13.36
N GLY A 90 11.88 -2.92 -13.04
CA GLY A 90 11.28 -1.75 -12.40
C GLY A 90 11.93 -1.40 -11.05
N LEU A 91 12.21 -2.39 -10.21
CA LEU A 91 12.94 -2.19 -8.95
C LEU A 91 14.38 -1.73 -9.17
N ASN A 92 15.06 -2.22 -10.23
CA ASN A 92 16.42 -1.76 -10.57
C ASN A 92 16.44 -0.31 -11.06
N LEU A 93 15.41 0.18 -11.77
CA LEU A 93 15.28 1.60 -12.14
C LEU A 93 15.22 2.49 -10.87
N VAL A 94 14.50 2.05 -9.84
CA VAL A 94 14.47 2.78 -8.55
C VAL A 94 15.82 2.70 -7.85
N LYS A 95 16.45 1.53 -7.82
CA LYS A 95 17.80 1.37 -7.23
C LYS A 95 18.83 2.27 -7.89
N ALA A 96 18.77 2.40 -9.21
CA ALA A 96 19.69 3.24 -10.00
C ALA A 96 19.41 4.75 -9.88
N GLY A 97 18.28 5.14 -9.26
CA GLY A 97 17.83 6.53 -9.21
C GLY A 97 17.28 7.05 -10.54
N GLU A 98 17.00 6.16 -11.49
CA GLU A 98 16.38 6.50 -12.76
C GLU A 98 14.88 6.72 -12.64
N CYS A 99 14.25 6.10 -11.63
CA CYS A 99 12.89 6.34 -11.20
C CYS A 99 12.82 6.60 -9.70
N ASP A 100 11.89 7.46 -9.28
CA ASP A 100 11.65 7.81 -7.87
C ASP A 100 10.86 6.74 -7.13
N ALA A 101 9.98 6.03 -7.85
CA ALA A 101 9.09 5.03 -7.27
C ALA A 101 8.88 3.83 -8.21
N PHE A 102 8.49 2.70 -7.63
CA PHE A 102 8.02 1.51 -8.35
C PHE A 102 6.62 1.13 -7.87
N VAL A 103 5.71 0.87 -8.81
CA VAL A 103 4.33 0.45 -8.56
C VAL A 103 4.07 -0.89 -9.25
N SER A 104 3.49 -1.85 -8.52
CA SER A 104 3.14 -3.16 -9.09
C SER A 104 1.85 -3.73 -8.50
N ALA A 105 1.00 -4.29 -9.34
CA ALA A 105 -0.14 -5.15 -8.97
C ALA A 105 0.23 -6.64 -8.97
N GLY A 106 1.46 -7.01 -9.33
CA GLY A 106 1.95 -8.38 -9.46
C GLY A 106 2.13 -9.14 -8.14
N SER A 107 2.93 -10.20 -8.15
CA SER A 107 3.19 -11.05 -6.98
C SER A 107 3.66 -10.25 -5.76
N THR A 108 2.87 -10.23 -4.69
CA THR A 108 3.22 -9.53 -3.45
C THR A 108 4.54 -10.05 -2.88
N GLY A 109 4.73 -11.36 -2.84
CA GLY A 109 5.97 -11.95 -2.36
C GLY A 109 7.19 -11.51 -3.18
N ALA A 110 7.08 -11.45 -4.52
CA ALA A 110 8.16 -10.99 -5.39
C ALA A 110 8.48 -9.51 -5.18
N VAL A 111 7.46 -8.65 -5.05
CA VAL A 111 7.66 -7.21 -4.75
C VAL A 111 8.33 -7.01 -3.40
N LEU A 112 7.91 -7.73 -2.35
CA LEU A 112 8.50 -7.66 -1.01
C LEU A 112 9.96 -8.11 -1.00
N VAL A 113 10.25 -9.29 -1.58
CA VAL A 113 11.62 -9.82 -1.67
C VAL A 113 12.49 -8.93 -2.55
N GLY A 114 11.99 -8.55 -3.72
CA GLY A 114 12.71 -7.67 -4.66
C GLY A 114 13.00 -6.30 -4.04
N GLY A 115 12.03 -5.67 -3.37
CA GLY A 115 12.21 -4.42 -2.66
C GLY A 115 13.32 -4.50 -1.61
N GLN A 116 13.34 -5.56 -0.80
CA GLN A 116 14.38 -5.73 0.22
C GLN A 116 15.76 -6.04 -0.36
N VAL A 117 15.84 -6.88 -1.41
CA VAL A 117 17.12 -7.38 -1.95
C VAL A 117 17.72 -6.44 -2.99
N LEU A 118 16.90 -5.86 -3.86
CA LEU A 118 17.36 -5.00 -4.96
C LEU A 118 17.43 -3.53 -4.55
N VAL A 119 16.34 -2.95 -4.05
CA VAL A 119 16.30 -1.54 -3.61
C VAL A 119 17.05 -1.37 -2.29
N GLY A 120 16.88 -2.29 -1.36
CA GLY A 120 17.54 -2.32 -0.07
C GLY A 120 16.83 -1.48 1.00
N ARG A 121 17.19 -1.72 2.25
CA ARG A 121 16.60 -1.07 3.43
C ARG A 121 17.23 0.30 3.67
N ALA A 122 16.43 1.26 4.11
CA ALA A 122 16.89 2.54 4.62
C ALA A 122 17.79 2.34 5.86
N LYS A 123 18.67 3.30 6.13
CA LYS A 123 19.63 3.19 7.23
C LYS A 123 18.89 3.04 8.56
N GLY A 124 19.24 2.03 9.32
CA GLY A 124 18.65 1.76 10.64
C GLY A 124 17.40 0.91 10.61
N VAL A 125 16.70 0.76 9.49
CA VAL A 125 15.51 -0.08 9.36
C VAL A 125 15.88 -1.56 9.43
N GLU A 126 15.25 -2.28 10.36
CA GLU A 126 15.48 -3.72 10.54
C GLU A 126 14.67 -4.53 9.54
N ARG A 127 13.39 -4.21 9.39
CA ARG A 127 12.45 -4.88 8.49
C ARG A 127 11.49 -3.87 7.85
N PRO A 128 11.38 -3.81 6.54
CA PRO A 128 10.36 -3.02 5.85
C PRO A 128 8.98 -3.67 5.99
N PRO A 129 7.99 -2.98 6.55
CA PRO A 129 6.60 -3.45 6.61
C PRO A 129 5.82 -3.07 5.37
N LEU A 130 4.77 -3.85 5.03
CA LEU A 130 3.73 -3.48 4.08
C LEU A 130 2.58 -2.80 4.81
N ALA A 131 2.25 -1.58 4.42
CA ALA A 131 1.36 -0.71 5.19
C ALA A 131 0.16 -0.20 4.38
N PRO A 132 -0.89 -1.01 4.19
CA PRO A 132 -2.13 -0.57 3.54
C PRO A 132 -2.94 0.36 4.45
N LEU A 133 -3.67 1.29 3.83
CA LEU A 133 -4.77 2.00 4.45
C LEU A 133 -6.01 1.10 4.46
N ILE A 134 -6.77 1.13 5.54
CA ILE A 134 -8.07 0.47 5.67
C ILE A 134 -9.15 1.49 6.01
N PRO A 135 -10.36 1.39 5.42
CA PRO A 135 -11.44 2.35 5.66
C PRO A 135 -12.04 2.16 7.05
N THR A 136 -12.39 3.26 7.68
CA THR A 136 -13.06 3.31 8.98
C THR A 136 -14.21 4.32 8.95
N GLN A 137 -15.02 4.35 10.01
CA GLN A 137 -16.08 5.35 10.17
C GLN A 137 -15.56 6.80 10.21
N LYS A 138 -14.27 7.00 10.52
CA LYS A 138 -13.64 8.33 10.64
C LYS A 138 -12.71 8.67 9.47
N GLY A 139 -12.77 7.92 8.38
CA GLY A 139 -11.87 8.03 7.23
C GLY A 139 -11.09 6.75 7.02
N CYS A 140 -9.80 6.75 7.28
CA CYS A 140 -8.95 5.56 7.16
C CYS A 140 -7.97 5.44 8.31
N SER A 141 -7.49 4.21 8.54
CA SER A 141 -6.37 3.91 9.44
C SER A 141 -5.29 3.15 8.67
N LEU A 142 -4.04 3.33 9.07
CA LEU A 142 -2.93 2.56 8.52
C LEU A 142 -2.77 1.26 9.31
N LEU A 143 -2.87 0.13 8.63
CA LEU A 143 -2.60 -1.20 9.22
C LEU A 143 -1.17 -1.61 8.87
N ILE A 144 -0.34 -1.89 9.87
CA ILE A 144 1.08 -2.12 9.70
C ILE A 144 1.61 -3.17 10.71
N ASP A 145 2.11 -4.34 10.29
CA ASP A 145 2.49 -4.86 8.98
C ASP A 145 1.38 -5.78 8.40
N CYS A 146 1.27 -5.84 7.07
CA CYS A 146 0.27 -6.68 6.38
C CYS A 146 0.88 -7.64 5.36
N GLY A 147 1.82 -8.51 5.79
CA GLY A 147 2.28 -9.60 4.94
C GLY A 147 3.78 -9.62 4.62
N ALA A 148 4.57 -8.67 5.13
CA ALA A 148 6.00 -8.65 4.87
C ALA A 148 6.82 -9.43 5.93
N ASN A 149 6.44 -9.37 7.22
CA ASN A 149 7.24 -9.90 8.34
C ASN A 149 6.38 -10.74 9.29
N VAL A 150 6.21 -12.02 8.98
CA VAL A 150 5.40 -12.96 9.79
C VAL A 150 6.04 -13.19 11.16
N ASP A 151 7.37 -13.40 11.20
CA ASP A 151 8.14 -13.58 12.43
C ASP A 151 8.76 -12.25 12.88
N ALA A 152 7.91 -11.29 13.27
CA ALA A 152 8.36 -10.01 13.77
C ALA A 152 8.88 -10.12 15.22
N ARG A 153 9.77 -9.19 15.61
CA ARG A 153 10.24 -8.96 16.97
C ARG A 153 9.64 -7.68 17.51
N SER A 154 9.68 -7.50 18.82
CA SER A 154 9.23 -6.26 19.49
C SER A 154 9.89 -5.01 18.92
N SER A 155 11.20 -5.04 18.63
CA SER A 155 11.92 -3.93 17.98
C SER A 155 11.36 -3.57 16.59
N HIS A 156 10.89 -4.56 15.83
CA HIS A 156 10.27 -4.32 14.53
C HIS A 156 8.93 -3.57 14.69
N LEU A 157 8.08 -4.01 15.64
CA LEU A 157 6.78 -3.37 15.88
C LEU A 157 6.94 -1.92 16.36
N VAL A 158 7.95 -1.65 17.16
CA VAL A 158 8.30 -0.26 17.57
C VAL A 158 8.70 0.58 16.35
N GLN A 159 9.53 0.04 15.44
CA GLN A 159 9.85 0.74 14.19
C GLN A 159 8.61 0.92 13.30
N PHE A 160 7.70 -0.07 13.23
CA PHE A 160 6.45 0.04 12.46
C PHE A 160 5.56 1.14 13.02
N ALA A 161 5.45 1.28 14.33
CA ALA A 161 4.71 2.36 14.99
C ALA A 161 5.22 3.74 14.57
N ARG A 162 6.54 3.95 14.59
CA ARG A 162 7.18 5.18 14.14
C ARG A 162 6.96 5.46 12.66
N MET A 163 7.18 4.45 11.81
CA MET A 163 6.95 4.57 10.35
C MET A 163 5.49 4.91 10.04
N GLY A 164 4.56 4.25 10.72
CA GLY A 164 3.14 4.50 10.57
C GLY A 164 2.73 5.90 11.02
N SER A 165 3.28 6.38 12.15
CA SER A 165 3.03 7.74 12.64
C SER A 165 3.52 8.79 11.63
N ILE A 166 4.75 8.64 11.11
CA ILE A 166 5.31 9.52 10.07
C ILE A 166 4.44 9.52 8.82
N TYR A 167 3.99 8.34 8.37
CA TYR A 167 3.13 8.22 7.21
C TYR A 167 1.80 8.96 7.40
N MET A 168 1.09 8.69 8.51
CA MET A 168 -0.22 9.31 8.77
C MET A 168 -0.12 10.82 8.96
N GLU A 169 0.96 11.31 9.55
CA GLU A 169 1.18 12.74 9.71
C GLU A 169 1.50 13.45 8.39
N ASN A 170 2.41 12.90 7.60
CA ASN A 170 2.93 13.60 6.43
C ASN A 170 2.17 13.31 5.13
N VAL A 171 1.57 12.13 4.99
CA VAL A 171 0.81 11.75 3.79
C VAL A 171 -0.67 12.03 3.99
N MET A 172 -1.23 11.67 5.15
CA MET A 172 -2.65 11.83 5.43
C MET A 172 -2.98 13.15 6.15
N GLY A 173 -1.97 13.91 6.60
CA GLY A 173 -2.15 15.20 7.28
C GLY A 173 -2.75 15.12 8.68
N ILE A 174 -2.73 13.94 9.32
CA ILE A 174 -3.27 13.72 10.67
C ILE A 174 -2.21 14.09 11.69
N LYS A 175 -2.40 15.24 12.35
CA LYS A 175 -1.48 15.71 13.38
C LYS A 175 -1.53 14.80 14.61
N ASN A 176 -0.33 14.39 15.09
CA ASN A 176 -0.16 13.56 16.27
C ASN A 176 -1.03 12.28 16.22
N PRO A 177 -0.86 11.41 15.19
CA PRO A 177 -1.74 10.28 14.94
C PRO A 177 -1.73 9.29 16.11
N LYS A 178 -2.90 8.77 16.45
CA LYS A 178 -3.08 7.78 17.52
C LYS A 178 -2.54 6.44 17.06
N VAL A 179 -1.58 5.90 17.79
CA VAL A 179 -0.95 4.61 17.53
C VAL A 179 -1.46 3.59 18.54
N ALA A 180 -1.94 2.44 18.07
CA ALA A 180 -2.37 1.33 18.91
C ALA A 180 -1.75 0.01 18.45
N ILE A 181 -1.53 -0.93 19.38
CA ILE A 181 -1.12 -2.30 19.06
C ILE A 181 -2.35 -3.21 19.07
N VAL A 182 -2.46 -4.10 18.07
CA VAL A 182 -3.52 -5.11 18.02
C VAL A 182 -3.36 -6.08 19.18
N ASN A 183 -4.43 -6.30 19.94
CA ASN A 183 -4.45 -7.20 21.07
C ASN A 183 -5.80 -7.94 21.17
N ILE A 184 -5.90 -8.92 22.05
CA ILE A 184 -7.11 -9.71 22.36
C ILE A 184 -7.98 -9.08 23.45
N GLY A 185 -7.59 -7.95 23.98
CA GLY A 185 -8.29 -7.17 25.00
C GLY A 185 -7.60 -5.85 25.26
N ALA A 186 -8.26 -4.93 25.98
CA ALA A 186 -7.74 -3.59 26.25
C ALA A 186 -6.64 -3.58 27.34
N GLU A 187 -6.57 -4.61 28.17
CA GLU A 187 -5.67 -4.69 29.32
C GLU A 187 -4.22 -4.93 28.90
N GLU A 188 -3.29 -4.27 29.55
CA GLU A 188 -1.85 -4.29 29.24
C GLU A 188 -1.21 -5.70 29.34
N GLU A 189 -1.69 -6.48 30.30
CA GLU A 189 -1.19 -7.85 30.54
C GLU A 189 -1.71 -8.90 29.57
N LYS A 190 -2.69 -8.59 28.74
CA LYS A 190 -3.23 -9.50 27.72
C LYS A 190 -2.35 -9.57 26.48
N GLY A 191 -2.56 -10.61 25.69
CA GLY A 191 -1.89 -10.82 24.42
C GLY A 191 -0.87 -11.96 24.43
N ASN A 192 -0.29 -12.19 23.26
CA ASN A 192 0.79 -13.16 23.07
C ASN A 192 2.14 -12.58 23.58
N ALA A 193 3.20 -13.39 23.54
CA ALA A 193 4.52 -12.98 24.01
C ALA A 193 5.02 -11.73 23.30
N LEU A 194 4.83 -11.62 21.97
CA LEU A 194 5.27 -10.49 21.18
C LEU A 194 4.57 -9.19 21.62
N VAL A 195 3.25 -9.22 21.84
CA VAL A 195 2.48 -8.04 22.26
C VAL A 195 2.92 -7.61 23.68
N LYS A 196 3.06 -8.55 24.60
CA LYS A 196 3.50 -8.27 25.99
C LYS A 196 4.90 -7.67 26.05
N GLU A 197 5.81 -8.11 25.18
CA GLU A 197 7.15 -7.55 25.07
C GLU A 197 7.14 -6.17 24.41
N THR A 198 6.29 -5.97 23.40
CA THR A 198 6.24 -4.72 22.61
C THR A 198 5.53 -3.58 23.34
N TYR A 199 4.47 -3.88 24.09
CA TYR A 199 3.61 -2.86 24.73
C TYR A 199 4.39 -1.88 25.60
N PRO A 200 5.24 -2.31 26.57
CA PRO A 200 6.02 -1.39 27.40
C PRO A 200 6.99 -0.54 26.56
N LEU A 201 7.60 -1.13 25.50
CA LEU A 201 8.50 -0.38 24.62
C LEU A 201 7.77 0.75 23.87
N LEU A 202 6.55 0.49 23.38
CA LEU A 202 5.72 1.53 22.76
C LEU A 202 5.30 2.61 23.74
N LYS A 203 5.02 2.25 24.98
CA LYS A 203 4.64 3.19 26.05
C LYS A 203 5.77 4.15 26.44
N GLU A 204 7.02 3.70 26.31
CA GLU A 204 8.21 4.52 26.57
C GLU A 204 8.57 5.44 25.40
N CYS A 205 8.06 5.19 24.17
CA CYS A 205 8.30 6.04 23.02
C CYS A 205 7.65 7.41 23.17
N LYS A 206 8.46 8.47 23.27
CA LYS A 206 7.97 9.87 23.40
C LYS A 206 7.65 10.52 22.05
N ASP A 207 8.10 9.92 20.98
CA ASP A 207 8.00 10.41 19.60
C ASP A 207 6.75 9.91 18.87
N ILE A 208 5.90 9.11 19.53
CA ILE A 208 4.60 8.63 19.01
C ILE A 208 3.49 8.86 20.03
N ASN A 209 2.27 9.00 19.56
CA ASN A 209 1.08 9.09 20.41
C ASN A 209 0.48 7.70 20.65
N PHE A 210 1.15 6.89 21.46
CA PHE A 210 0.70 5.54 21.78
C PHE A 210 -0.51 5.59 22.74
N ILE A 211 -1.64 5.03 22.31
CA ILE A 211 -2.90 5.01 23.06
C ILE A 211 -3.22 3.65 23.70
N GLY A 212 -2.33 2.67 23.61
CA GLY A 212 -2.50 1.33 24.18
C GLY A 212 -2.95 0.27 23.17
N SER A 213 -3.69 -0.71 23.65
CA SER A 213 -4.21 -1.83 22.86
C SER A 213 -5.49 -1.48 22.10
N ILE A 214 -5.70 -2.13 20.95
CA ILE A 214 -6.96 -2.12 20.20
C ILE A 214 -7.37 -3.56 19.86
N GLU A 215 -8.65 -3.89 20.03
CA GLU A 215 -9.19 -5.15 19.56
C GLU A 215 -9.58 -5.04 18.07
N ALA A 216 -9.47 -6.13 17.32
CA ALA A 216 -9.79 -6.12 15.88
C ALA A 216 -11.23 -5.66 15.58
N ARG A 217 -12.19 -5.90 16.49
CA ARG A 217 -13.58 -5.43 16.36
C ARG A 217 -13.73 -3.91 16.41
N ASP A 218 -12.79 -3.18 17.01
CA ASP A 218 -12.84 -1.72 17.18
C ASP A 218 -12.20 -0.97 16.02
N ILE A 219 -11.47 -1.67 15.16
CA ILE A 219 -10.82 -1.10 13.97
C ILE A 219 -11.81 -0.35 13.07
N PRO A 220 -12.99 -0.93 12.70
CA PRO A 220 -13.96 -0.23 11.85
C PRO A 220 -14.48 1.09 12.40
N ALA A 221 -14.44 1.26 13.74
CA ALA A 221 -14.86 2.49 14.39
C ALA A 221 -13.83 3.64 14.31
N GLY A 222 -12.60 3.38 13.81
CA GLY A 222 -11.54 4.38 13.69
C GLY A 222 -11.05 4.88 15.05
N MET A 223 -10.75 3.95 15.98
CA MET A 223 -10.27 4.29 17.30
C MET A 223 -8.79 4.69 17.32
N ALA A 224 -8.00 4.18 16.37
CA ALA A 224 -6.60 4.51 16.16
C ALA A 224 -6.34 4.87 14.69
N ASP A 225 -5.34 5.74 14.46
CA ASP A 225 -4.92 6.13 13.11
C ASP A 225 -3.85 5.18 12.56
N VAL A 226 -3.01 4.63 13.43
CA VAL A 226 -1.99 3.62 13.13
C VAL A 226 -2.25 2.38 13.96
N ILE A 227 -2.40 1.24 13.29
CA ILE A 227 -2.73 -0.05 13.90
C ILE A 227 -1.55 -0.99 13.67
N VAL A 228 -0.80 -1.25 14.75
CA VAL A 228 0.46 -2.02 14.70
C VAL A 228 0.21 -3.48 15.01
N CYS A 229 0.73 -4.36 14.18
CA CYS A 229 0.73 -5.81 14.38
C CYS A 229 1.88 -6.45 13.58
N GLU A 230 2.10 -7.74 13.76
CA GLU A 230 2.94 -8.52 12.84
C GLU A 230 2.15 -8.95 11.59
N ALA A 231 2.86 -9.40 10.57
CA ALA A 231 2.28 -9.57 9.25
C ALA A 231 1.21 -10.67 9.14
N PHE A 232 1.23 -11.71 9.97
CA PHE A 232 0.20 -12.75 9.94
C PHE A 232 -1.14 -12.20 10.43
N VAL A 233 -1.14 -11.52 11.58
CA VAL A 233 -2.34 -10.86 12.13
C VAL A 233 -2.82 -9.78 11.19
N GLY A 234 -1.92 -8.90 10.71
CA GLY A 234 -2.29 -7.82 9.80
C GLY A 234 -2.89 -8.31 8.48
N ASN A 235 -2.30 -9.33 7.87
CA ASN A 235 -2.84 -9.92 6.64
C ASN A 235 -4.19 -10.63 6.89
N ALA A 236 -4.37 -11.29 8.04
CA ALA A 236 -5.64 -11.91 8.41
C ALA A 236 -6.74 -10.85 8.57
N ILE A 237 -6.45 -9.75 9.28
CA ILE A 237 -7.37 -8.62 9.44
C ILE A 237 -7.73 -8.02 8.07
N LEU A 238 -6.73 -7.71 7.24
CA LEU A 238 -6.93 -7.11 5.92
C LEU A 238 -7.82 -7.99 5.03
N LYS A 239 -7.51 -9.29 4.93
CA LYS A 239 -8.27 -10.23 4.09
C LYS A 239 -9.68 -10.47 4.59
N LEU A 240 -9.89 -10.52 5.91
CA LEU A 240 -11.22 -10.59 6.51
C LEU A 240 -12.01 -9.31 6.21
N TYR A 241 -11.38 -8.14 6.34
CA TYR A 241 -12.00 -6.85 6.08
C TYR A 241 -12.47 -6.72 4.63
N GLU A 242 -11.60 -7.07 3.67
CA GLU A 242 -11.91 -7.13 2.23
C GLU A 242 -13.06 -8.12 1.96
N GLY A 243 -12.98 -9.32 2.50
CA GLY A 243 -13.96 -10.39 2.27
C GLY A 243 -15.35 -10.08 2.83
N VAL A 244 -15.41 -9.58 4.07
CA VAL A 244 -16.68 -9.19 4.72
C VAL A 244 -17.30 -8.00 4.00
N GLY A 245 -16.52 -6.97 3.68
CA GLY A 245 -17.00 -5.79 2.96
C GLY A 245 -17.62 -6.16 1.61
N GLY A 246 -16.89 -6.91 0.79
CA GLY A 246 -17.37 -7.37 -0.52
C GLY A 246 -18.63 -8.25 -0.44
N THR A 247 -18.66 -9.17 0.54
CA THR A 247 -19.81 -10.06 0.74
C THR A 247 -21.05 -9.28 1.17
N LEU A 248 -20.91 -8.35 2.13
CA LEU A 248 -22.02 -7.54 2.62
C LEU A 248 -22.64 -6.69 1.51
N ILE A 249 -21.80 -6.01 0.71
CA ILE A 249 -22.25 -5.22 -0.46
C ILE A 249 -23.04 -6.10 -1.44
N LYS A 250 -22.52 -7.31 -1.73
CA LYS A 250 -23.18 -8.26 -2.62
C LYS A 250 -24.55 -8.72 -2.07
N MET A 251 -24.63 -9.03 -0.78
CA MET A 251 -25.89 -9.44 -0.13
C MET A 251 -26.91 -8.31 -0.11
N VAL A 252 -26.51 -7.07 0.20
CA VAL A 252 -27.38 -5.89 0.14
C VAL A 252 -27.94 -5.69 -1.27
N LYS A 253 -27.05 -5.76 -2.29
CA LYS A 253 -27.46 -5.64 -3.70
C LYS A 253 -28.45 -6.76 -4.09
N GLN A 254 -28.21 -8.00 -3.69
CA GLN A 254 -29.13 -9.12 -3.95
C GLN A 254 -30.48 -8.89 -3.27
N GLY A 255 -30.51 -8.52 -1.98
CA GLY A 255 -31.73 -8.22 -1.25
C GLY A 255 -32.57 -7.11 -1.91
N MET A 256 -31.91 -6.06 -2.39
CA MET A 256 -32.56 -4.95 -3.11
C MET A 256 -33.16 -5.35 -4.45
N MET A 257 -32.77 -6.48 -5.04
CA MET A 257 -33.22 -6.94 -6.34
C MET A 257 -34.33 -8.01 -6.26
N THR A 258 -34.81 -8.37 -5.05
CA THR A 258 -35.79 -9.49 -4.84
C THR A 258 -37.20 -9.19 -5.30
N SER A 259 -37.67 -7.94 -5.27
CA SER A 259 -39.02 -7.55 -5.64
C SER A 259 -39.05 -6.24 -6.41
N LEU A 260 -40.18 -5.97 -7.10
CA LEU A 260 -40.36 -4.68 -7.81
C LEU A 260 -40.31 -3.49 -6.83
N ARG A 261 -40.91 -3.62 -5.64
CA ARG A 261 -40.87 -2.59 -4.58
C ARG A 261 -39.43 -2.34 -4.11
N SER A 262 -38.67 -3.42 -3.84
CA SER A 262 -37.27 -3.31 -3.44
C SER A 262 -36.40 -2.66 -4.51
N LYS A 263 -36.63 -2.96 -5.81
CA LYS A 263 -35.94 -2.34 -6.95
C LYS A 263 -36.20 -0.83 -7.04
N ILE A 264 -37.45 -0.40 -6.87
CA ILE A 264 -37.83 1.02 -6.85
C ILE A 264 -37.18 1.71 -5.63
N GLY A 265 -37.26 1.09 -4.44
CA GLY A 265 -36.57 1.60 -3.25
C GLY A 265 -35.07 1.72 -3.44
N ALA A 266 -34.42 0.72 -4.05
CA ALA A 266 -33.00 0.73 -4.38
C ALA A 266 -32.63 1.88 -5.31
N LEU A 267 -33.45 2.18 -6.30
CA LEU A 267 -33.23 3.32 -7.22
C LEU A 267 -33.24 4.66 -6.45
N LEU A 268 -34.18 4.84 -5.53
CA LEU A 268 -34.29 6.03 -4.70
C LEU A 268 -33.13 6.21 -3.74
N VAL A 269 -32.66 5.15 -3.08
CA VAL A 269 -31.56 5.22 -2.10
C VAL A 269 -30.16 5.11 -2.73
N LYS A 270 -30.07 4.74 -4.02
CA LYS A 270 -28.80 4.54 -4.75
C LYS A 270 -27.78 5.69 -4.58
N PRO A 271 -28.17 6.99 -4.69
CA PRO A 271 -27.23 8.09 -4.51
C PRO A 271 -26.62 8.14 -3.10
N ALA A 272 -27.48 7.97 -2.06
CA ALA A 272 -27.03 7.96 -0.66
C ALA A 272 -26.13 6.76 -0.37
N LEU A 273 -26.54 5.57 -0.82
CA LEU A 273 -25.76 4.34 -0.65
C LEU A 273 -24.40 4.45 -1.37
N LYS A 274 -24.35 4.99 -2.59
CA LYS A 274 -23.10 5.21 -3.33
C LYS A 274 -22.16 6.15 -2.55
N LYS A 275 -22.70 7.22 -1.97
CA LYS A 275 -21.91 8.16 -1.13
C LYS A 275 -21.33 7.47 0.11
N THR A 276 -22.15 6.65 0.80
CA THR A 276 -21.71 5.90 1.98
C THR A 276 -20.65 4.86 1.63
N LEU A 277 -20.89 4.07 0.56
CA LEU A 277 -19.95 3.03 0.13
C LEU A 277 -18.63 3.61 -0.39
N LYS A 278 -18.66 4.83 -0.97
CA LYS A 278 -17.45 5.52 -1.41
C LYS A 278 -16.46 5.78 -0.26
N ALA A 279 -16.98 6.02 0.95
CA ALA A 279 -16.13 6.17 2.14
C ALA A 279 -15.37 4.87 2.53
N PHE A 280 -15.83 3.72 2.03
CA PHE A 280 -15.20 2.41 2.20
C PHE A 280 -14.44 1.94 0.96
N ASP A 281 -14.26 2.80 -0.04
CA ASP A 281 -13.58 2.47 -1.28
C ASP A 281 -12.07 2.67 -1.12
N LEU A 282 -11.34 1.58 -0.99
CA LEU A 282 -9.88 1.58 -0.88
C LEU A 282 -9.18 2.05 -2.17
N GLU A 283 -9.83 1.95 -3.33
CA GLU A 283 -9.27 2.35 -4.62
C GLU A 283 -8.92 3.85 -4.66
N GLU A 284 -9.58 4.68 -3.81
CA GLU A 284 -9.30 6.11 -3.71
C GLU A 284 -7.98 6.43 -2.98
N TYR A 285 -7.54 5.56 -2.07
CA TYR A 285 -6.33 5.80 -1.27
C TYR A 285 -5.03 5.34 -1.95
N GLY A 286 -5.13 4.63 -3.07
CA GLY A 286 -3.97 4.10 -3.78
C GLY A 286 -3.45 2.78 -3.19
N GLY A 287 -2.18 2.47 -3.48
CA GLY A 287 -1.56 1.22 -3.05
C GLY A 287 -0.96 1.26 -1.65
N ALA A 288 -0.57 0.08 -1.18
CA ALA A 288 0.14 -0.12 0.09
C ALA A 288 1.66 0.10 -0.10
N PRO A 289 2.28 1.08 0.55
CA PRO A 289 3.72 1.26 0.47
C PRO A 289 4.47 0.20 1.29
N LEU A 290 5.64 -0.19 0.79
CA LEU A 290 6.65 -0.93 1.54
C LEU A 290 7.57 0.08 2.21
N LEU A 291 7.27 0.43 3.45
CA LEU A 291 7.96 1.49 4.18
C LEU A 291 9.36 1.04 4.64
N GLY A 292 10.29 2.00 4.73
CA GLY A 292 11.64 1.73 5.23
C GLY A 292 12.61 1.13 4.20
N LEU A 293 12.31 1.20 2.92
CA LEU A 293 13.27 0.98 1.83
C LEU A 293 14.03 2.25 1.46
N LYS A 294 15.14 2.12 0.72
CA LYS A 294 15.90 3.25 0.16
C LYS A 294 15.21 3.95 -1.01
N GLY A 295 14.18 3.34 -1.59
CA GLY A 295 13.37 3.88 -2.68
C GLY A 295 11.90 3.55 -2.46
N LEU A 296 11.00 4.32 -3.06
CA LEU A 296 9.56 4.11 -2.94
C LEU A 296 9.13 2.86 -3.71
N VAL A 297 8.51 1.93 -3.01
CA VAL A 297 7.91 0.72 -3.59
C VAL A 297 6.48 0.64 -3.09
N VAL A 298 5.52 0.60 -4.00
CA VAL A 298 4.09 0.58 -3.67
C VAL A 298 3.42 -0.61 -4.34
N LYS A 299 2.71 -1.39 -3.55
CA LYS A 299 1.96 -2.57 -3.99
C LYS A 299 0.48 -2.23 -4.10
N THR A 300 -0.13 -2.45 -5.28
CA THR A 300 -1.59 -2.42 -5.43
C THR A 300 -2.18 -3.81 -5.34
N HIS A 301 -3.49 -3.93 -5.22
CA HIS A 301 -4.16 -5.24 -5.19
C HIS A 301 -3.98 -5.97 -6.52
N GLY A 302 -3.96 -7.32 -6.53
CA GLY A 302 -3.85 -8.11 -7.76
C GLY A 302 -4.99 -7.87 -8.75
N SER A 303 -6.19 -7.60 -8.26
CA SER A 303 -7.37 -7.28 -9.07
C SER A 303 -7.56 -5.77 -9.37
N SER A 304 -6.55 -4.93 -9.10
CA SER A 304 -6.61 -3.48 -9.31
C SER A 304 -7.08 -3.11 -10.72
N LYS A 305 -7.90 -2.07 -10.78
CA LYS A 305 -8.34 -1.43 -12.03
C LYS A 305 -7.58 -0.12 -12.24
N SER A 306 -7.80 0.50 -13.39
CA SER A 306 -7.13 1.73 -13.80
C SER A 306 -7.21 2.85 -12.74
N VAL A 307 -8.33 2.98 -12.05
CA VAL A 307 -8.52 3.99 -10.98
C VAL A 307 -7.52 3.82 -9.85
N GLU A 308 -7.34 2.60 -9.32
CA GLU A 308 -6.40 2.32 -8.24
C GLU A 308 -4.95 2.50 -8.72
N VAL A 309 -4.61 2.00 -9.92
CA VAL A 309 -3.27 2.19 -10.53
C VAL A 309 -2.98 3.69 -10.67
N LYS A 310 -3.90 4.46 -11.24
CA LYS A 310 -3.78 5.91 -11.36
C LYS A 310 -3.52 6.57 -10.00
N ASN A 311 -4.36 6.28 -9.00
CA ASN A 311 -4.26 6.90 -7.68
C ASN A 311 -2.95 6.52 -6.99
N THR A 312 -2.47 5.27 -7.17
CA THR A 312 -1.16 4.83 -6.66
C THR A 312 0.00 5.59 -7.31
N ILE A 313 -0.05 5.81 -8.62
CA ILE A 313 0.96 6.60 -9.33
C ILE A 313 0.97 8.04 -8.81
N LEU A 314 -0.20 8.66 -8.64
CA LEU A 314 -0.31 10.03 -8.11
C LEU A 314 0.11 10.13 -6.64
N GLN A 315 -0.15 9.10 -5.84
CA GLN A 315 0.30 9.01 -4.44
C GLN A 315 1.84 9.06 -4.33
N CYS A 316 2.57 8.53 -5.31
CA CYS A 316 4.04 8.62 -5.33
C CYS A 316 4.56 10.06 -5.39
N ILE A 317 3.78 11.01 -5.94
CA ILE A 317 4.11 12.44 -5.92
C ILE A 317 4.15 12.93 -4.47
N THR A 318 3.10 12.65 -3.70
CA THR A 318 3.02 13.03 -2.28
C THR A 318 4.15 12.40 -1.47
N PHE A 319 4.45 11.11 -1.69
CA PHE A 319 5.52 10.42 -0.97
C PHE A 319 6.90 11.05 -1.23
N LYS A 320 7.18 11.41 -2.47
CA LYS A 320 8.43 12.08 -2.85
C LYS A 320 8.53 13.48 -2.25
N GLU A 321 7.46 14.29 -2.36
CA GLU A 321 7.42 15.65 -1.85
C GLU A 321 7.53 15.75 -0.35
N GLN A 322 6.92 14.81 0.35
CA GLN A 322 6.97 14.74 1.81
C GLN A 322 8.25 14.10 2.34
N ASP A 323 9.13 13.64 1.45
CA ASP A 323 10.38 12.96 1.80
C ASP A 323 10.18 11.86 2.87
N ILE A 324 9.23 10.97 2.62
CA ILE A 324 8.88 9.91 3.58
C ILE A 324 10.08 9.01 3.90
N ILE A 325 10.94 8.74 2.91
CA ILE A 325 12.14 7.90 3.09
C ILE A 325 13.13 8.59 4.04
N GLY A 326 13.42 9.87 3.82
CA GLY A 326 14.33 10.66 4.67
C GLY A 326 13.82 10.75 6.09
N LYS A 327 12.56 11.14 6.28
CA LYS A 327 11.93 11.26 7.61
C LYS A 327 11.91 9.96 8.40
N ILE A 328 11.63 8.81 7.75
CA ILE A 328 11.72 7.50 8.40
C ILE A 328 13.16 7.20 8.82
N SER A 329 14.13 7.44 7.93
CA SER A 329 15.54 7.18 8.22
C SER A 329 16.05 8.01 9.38
N GLU A 330 15.70 9.30 9.43
CA GLU A 330 16.07 10.23 10.50
C GLU A 330 15.43 9.84 11.83
N SER A 331 14.13 9.52 11.85
CA SER A 331 13.43 9.12 13.07
C SER A 331 14.06 7.85 13.69
N ILE A 332 14.31 6.83 12.83
CA ILE A 332 14.91 5.57 13.32
C ILE A 332 16.36 5.76 13.78
N ALA A 333 17.14 6.65 13.13
CA ALA A 333 18.50 6.95 13.55
C ALA A 333 18.51 7.64 14.91
N ARG A 334 17.66 8.67 15.10
CA ARG A 334 17.52 9.39 16.38
C ARG A 334 17.13 8.47 17.53
N ALA A 335 16.16 7.58 17.30
CA ALA A 335 15.72 6.65 18.32
C ALA A 335 16.80 5.65 18.78
N LYS A 336 17.80 5.37 17.91
CA LYS A 336 18.96 4.53 18.28
C LYS A 336 20.04 5.28 19.06
N GLU A 337 20.09 6.61 18.95
CA GLU A 337 21.03 7.44 19.70
C GLU A 337 20.51 7.75 21.11
N GLU A 338 19.20 7.74 21.30
CA GLU A 338 18.52 8.03 22.57
C GLU A 338 18.31 6.80 23.48
N GLY A 339 18.43 5.59 22.96
CA GLY A 339 18.28 4.32 23.70
C GLY A 339 19.56 3.52 23.79
#